data_4160c52f455b9c20ec4dc72cc8fbf8cc
#
_entry.id   4160c52f455b9c20ec4dc72cc8fbf8cc
#
_cell.length_a   1.000
_cell.length_b   1.000
_cell.length_c   1.000
_cell.angle_alpha   90.00
_cell.angle_beta   90.00
_cell.angle_gamma   90.00
#
_symmetry.space_group_name_H-M   'P 1'
#
loop_
_entity.id
_entity.type
_entity.pdbx_description
1 polymer ?
#
loop_
_entity_poly.entity_id
_entity_poly.type
_entity_poly.pdbx_seq_one_letter_code
_entity_poly.pdbx_strand_id
1 'polypeptide(L)'
;MKVDASLFGLWRRFYSDRGSATVEFVTLALPLFIPLFIFLSQYAQESNLQGSLKTLSREMARGIVTSENDLIAETVSYEIFIKAGSILGFEEVITNGKLRYEVKCRNQPCISPNNEVTVTLTSADLSHAISAVEYVSPWA
;
A
#
# COMPACT_ATOMS: atom_id res chain seq x y z
N MET A 1 27.10 -32.35 1.12
CA MET A 1 25.74 -32.32 1.68
C MET A 1 25.07 -33.64 1.31
N LYS A 2 24.88 -34.55 2.29
CA LYS A 2 24.17 -35.82 2.07
C LYS A 2 22.68 -35.49 2.16
N VAL A 3 21.98 -35.57 1.02
CA VAL A 3 20.53 -35.51 0.99
C VAL A 3 20.01 -36.85 1.48
N ASP A 4 19.36 -36.85 2.64
CA ASP A 4 18.86 -38.06 3.26
C ASP A 4 17.83 -38.75 2.37
N ALA A 5 18.19 -39.95 1.95
CA ALA A 5 17.34 -40.86 1.14
C ALA A 5 16.05 -41.31 1.89
N SER A 6 15.84 -40.86 3.13
CA SER A 6 14.67 -41.23 3.96
C SER A 6 13.36 -40.55 3.51
N LEU A 7 13.44 -39.39 2.85
CA LEU A 7 12.25 -38.68 2.33
C LEU A 7 11.66 -39.38 1.10
N PHE A 8 12.48 -40.07 0.30
CA PHE A 8 11.98 -40.84 -0.87
C PHE A 8 11.18 -42.09 -0.48
N GLY A 9 11.47 -42.66 0.71
CA GLY A 9 10.76 -43.85 1.23
C GLY A 9 9.34 -43.59 1.69
N LEU A 10 9.06 -42.36 2.16
CA LEU A 10 7.71 -41.96 2.58
C LEU A 10 6.74 -41.80 1.40
N TRP A 11 7.21 -41.32 0.26
CA TRP A 11 6.38 -41.14 -0.94
C TRP A 11 5.92 -42.46 -1.55
N ARG A 12 6.72 -43.52 -1.41
CA ARG A 12 6.39 -44.85 -1.96
C ARG A 12 5.28 -45.58 -1.17
N ARG A 13 5.00 -45.16 0.06
CA ARG A 13 3.99 -45.77 0.91
C ARG A 13 2.58 -45.23 0.73
N PHE A 14 2.45 -44.10 0.05
CA PHE A 14 1.16 -43.49 -0.30
C PHE A 14 0.58 -44.03 -1.63
N TYR A 15 1.36 -44.80 -2.38
CA TYR A 15 0.92 -45.40 -3.63
C TYR A 15 0.42 -46.83 -3.43
N SER A 16 -0.50 -47.01 -2.48
CA SER A 16 -1.27 -48.25 -2.36
C SER A 16 -2.52 -48.07 -3.20
N ASP A 17 -2.74 -48.96 -4.18
CA ASP A 17 -3.72 -49.00 -5.26
C ASP A 17 -5.23 -49.02 -4.87
N ARG A 18 -5.56 -48.38 -3.74
CA ARG A 18 -6.94 -48.10 -3.30
C ARG A 18 -7.11 -46.61 -2.96
N GLY A 19 -6.51 -45.75 -3.73
CA GLY A 19 -6.71 -44.31 -3.63
C GLY A 19 -8.13 -43.97 -4.03
N SER A 20 -8.95 -43.55 -3.07
CA SER A 20 -10.18 -42.84 -3.39
C SER A 20 -9.82 -41.64 -4.28
N ALA A 21 -10.57 -41.41 -5.36
CA ALA A 21 -10.39 -40.27 -6.27
C ALA A 21 -10.28 -38.94 -5.51
N THR A 22 -10.84 -38.87 -4.33
CA THR A 22 -10.72 -37.75 -3.38
C THR A 22 -9.30 -37.54 -2.88
N VAL A 23 -8.55 -38.60 -2.58
CA VAL A 23 -7.17 -38.50 -2.09
C VAL A 23 -6.23 -38.06 -3.21
N GLU A 24 -6.41 -38.59 -4.42
CA GLU A 24 -5.64 -38.16 -5.61
C GLU A 24 -5.90 -36.69 -5.92
N PHE A 25 -7.16 -36.25 -5.88
CA PHE A 25 -7.52 -34.87 -6.11
C PHE A 25 -6.87 -33.93 -5.08
N VAL A 26 -6.95 -34.24 -3.79
CA VAL A 26 -6.35 -33.44 -2.71
C VAL A 26 -4.83 -33.37 -2.84
N THR A 27 -4.18 -34.48 -3.18
CA THR A 27 -2.72 -34.54 -3.34
C THR A 27 -2.23 -33.70 -4.53
N LEU A 28 -3.03 -33.56 -5.57
CA LEU A 28 -2.74 -32.70 -6.72
C LEU A 28 -3.13 -31.23 -6.45
N ALA A 29 -4.27 -31.02 -5.81
CA ALA A 29 -4.82 -29.68 -5.58
C ALA A 29 -3.98 -28.88 -4.57
N LEU A 30 -3.58 -29.47 -3.45
CA LEU A 30 -2.83 -28.77 -2.40
C LEU A 30 -1.52 -28.14 -2.90
N PRO A 31 -0.61 -28.85 -3.58
CA PRO A 31 0.64 -28.25 -4.05
C PRO A 31 0.43 -27.19 -5.15
N LEU A 32 -0.73 -27.18 -5.81
CA LEU A 32 -1.09 -26.16 -6.80
C LEU A 32 -1.69 -24.92 -6.13
N PHE A 33 -2.63 -25.11 -5.18
CA PHE A 33 -3.34 -23.99 -4.55
C PHE A 33 -2.52 -23.26 -3.51
N ILE A 34 -1.65 -23.94 -2.74
CA ILE A 34 -0.84 -23.30 -1.71
C ILE A 34 0.06 -22.20 -2.29
N PRO A 35 0.90 -22.44 -3.31
CA PRO A 35 1.74 -21.38 -3.88
C PRO A 35 0.91 -20.29 -4.57
N LEU A 36 -0.21 -20.64 -5.20
CA LEU A 36 -1.12 -19.67 -5.78
C LEU A 36 -1.71 -18.74 -4.70
N PHE A 37 -2.13 -19.30 -3.57
CA PHE A 37 -2.70 -18.54 -2.47
C PHE A 37 -1.66 -17.60 -1.82
N ILE A 38 -0.42 -18.08 -1.64
CA ILE A 38 0.68 -17.25 -1.15
C ILE A 38 0.95 -16.08 -2.10
N PHE A 39 1.00 -16.34 -3.40
CA PHE A 39 1.20 -15.31 -4.41
C PHE A 39 0.09 -14.26 -4.40
N LEU A 40 -1.17 -14.69 -4.36
CA LEU A 40 -2.32 -13.79 -4.30
C LEU A 40 -2.34 -12.95 -3.02
N SER A 41 -1.97 -13.52 -1.88
CA SER A 41 -1.92 -12.79 -0.61
C SER A 41 -0.84 -11.70 -0.61
N GLN A 42 0.33 -11.96 -1.17
CA GLN A 42 1.40 -10.97 -1.31
C GLN A 42 0.99 -9.82 -2.23
N TYR A 43 0.38 -10.15 -3.38
CA TYR A 43 -0.11 -9.15 -4.31
C TYR A 43 -1.21 -8.27 -3.70
N ALA A 44 -2.13 -8.86 -2.93
CA ALA A 44 -3.19 -8.13 -2.25
C ALA A 44 -2.64 -7.14 -1.20
N GLN A 45 -1.59 -7.50 -0.47
CA GLN A 45 -0.97 -6.62 0.52
C GLN A 45 -0.32 -5.39 -0.14
N GLU A 46 0.41 -5.57 -1.22
CA GLU A 46 1.04 -4.46 -1.95
C GLU A 46 0.00 -3.51 -2.56
N SER A 47 -1.05 -4.07 -3.15
CA SER A 47 -2.16 -3.29 -3.72
C SER A 47 -2.89 -2.47 -2.67
N ASN A 48 -3.14 -3.03 -1.47
CA ASN A 48 -3.78 -2.33 -0.35
C ASN A 48 -2.91 -1.19 0.17
N LEU A 49 -1.60 -1.39 0.29
CA LEU A 49 -0.65 -0.36 0.72
C LEU A 49 -0.68 0.85 -0.23
N GLN A 50 -0.57 0.61 -1.53
CA GLN A 50 -0.64 1.67 -2.54
C GLN A 50 -1.98 2.40 -2.52
N GLY A 51 -3.09 1.69 -2.37
CA GLY A 51 -4.43 2.25 -2.26
C GLY A 51 -4.59 3.17 -1.04
N SER A 52 -4.09 2.74 0.12
CA SER A 52 -4.12 3.52 1.36
C SER A 52 -3.27 4.79 1.27
N LEU A 53 -2.07 4.70 0.70
CA LEU A 53 -1.21 5.87 0.47
C LEU A 53 -1.81 6.84 -0.55
N LYS A 54 -2.47 6.33 -1.59
CA LYS A 54 -3.18 7.17 -2.55
C LYS A 54 -4.35 7.91 -1.89
N THR A 55 -5.06 7.25 -0.99
CA THR A 55 -6.13 7.87 -0.20
C THR A 55 -5.56 8.97 0.69
N LEU A 56 -4.48 8.69 1.43
CA LEU A 56 -3.80 9.67 2.27
C LEU A 56 -3.36 10.91 1.47
N SER A 57 -2.71 10.72 0.33
CA SER A 57 -2.26 11.84 -0.52
C SER A 57 -3.41 12.70 -1.03
N ARG A 58 -4.57 12.10 -1.36
CA ARG A 58 -5.78 12.84 -1.76
C ARG A 58 -6.41 13.62 -0.62
N GLU A 59 -6.52 13.02 0.56
CA GLU A 59 -7.08 13.71 1.72
C GLU A 59 -6.21 14.91 2.14
N MET A 60 -4.88 14.75 2.08
CA MET A 60 -3.96 15.87 2.31
C MET A 60 -4.15 16.98 1.26
N ALA A 61 -4.18 16.62 -0.03
CA ALA A 61 -4.37 17.60 -1.10
C ALA A 61 -5.71 18.34 -0.98
N ARG A 62 -6.79 17.63 -0.63
CA ARG A 62 -8.09 18.25 -0.36
C ARG A 62 -8.06 19.17 0.84
N GLY A 63 -7.44 18.77 1.94
CA GLY A 63 -7.28 19.60 3.12
C GLY A 63 -6.56 20.91 2.80
N ILE A 64 -5.52 20.84 1.96
CA ILE A 64 -4.77 22.03 1.52
C ILE A 64 -5.67 22.97 0.70
N VAL A 65 -6.31 22.49 -0.38
CA VAL A 65 -7.07 23.33 -1.29
C VAL A 65 -8.36 23.94 -0.70
N THR A 66 -8.80 23.41 0.44
CA THR A 66 -9.95 23.92 1.20
C THR A 66 -9.56 24.85 2.34
N SER A 67 -8.26 25.06 2.57
CA SER A 67 -7.76 25.97 3.61
C SER A 67 -7.89 27.43 3.19
N GLU A 68 -7.98 28.32 4.18
CA GLU A 68 -8.16 29.77 3.94
C GLU A 68 -6.88 30.46 3.48
N ASN A 69 -5.72 29.94 3.83
CA ASN A 69 -4.40 30.49 3.48
C ASN A 69 -3.30 29.43 3.59
N ASP A 70 -2.12 29.74 3.08
CA ASP A 70 -0.97 28.83 3.03
C ASP A 70 -0.52 28.36 4.41
N LEU A 71 -0.57 29.21 5.44
CA LEU A 71 -0.16 28.85 6.81
C LEU A 71 -1.10 27.80 7.42
N ILE A 72 -2.40 27.98 7.24
CA ILE A 72 -3.41 27.02 7.68
C ILE A 72 -3.28 25.73 6.87
N ALA A 73 -3.04 25.84 5.55
CA ALA A 73 -2.85 24.70 4.68
C ALA A 73 -1.69 23.80 5.10
N GLU A 74 -0.56 24.39 5.52
CA GLU A 74 0.59 23.65 6.05
C GLU A 74 0.22 22.89 7.33
N THR A 75 -0.44 23.56 8.27
CA THR A 75 -0.88 22.94 9.52
C THR A 75 -1.86 21.81 9.29
N VAL A 76 -2.88 22.04 8.44
CA VAL A 76 -3.91 21.04 8.08
C VAL A 76 -3.27 19.84 7.39
N SER A 77 -2.35 20.06 6.46
CA SER A 77 -1.68 18.96 5.76
C SER A 77 -0.89 18.07 6.72
N TYR A 78 -0.17 18.67 7.67
CA TYR A 78 0.57 17.94 8.69
C TYR A 78 -0.36 17.16 9.63
N GLU A 79 -1.45 17.77 10.09
CA GLU A 79 -2.42 17.09 10.95
C GLU A 79 -3.08 15.89 10.24
N ILE A 80 -3.46 16.05 8.96
CA ILE A 80 -4.02 14.96 8.17
C ILE A 80 -2.97 13.85 8.01
N PHE A 81 -1.72 14.21 7.69
CA PHE A 81 -0.64 13.24 7.55
C PHE A 81 -0.47 12.37 8.80
N ILE A 82 -0.46 12.96 9.98
CA ILE A 82 -0.33 12.23 11.25
C ILE A 82 -1.60 11.44 11.57
N LYS A 83 -2.77 12.10 11.59
CA LYS A 83 -4.03 11.50 12.06
C LYS A 83 -4.58 10.45 11.10
N ALA A 84 -4.70 10.80 9.82
CA ALA A 84 -5.18 9.87 8.82
C ALA A 84 -4.15 8.78 8.53
N GLY A 85 -2.86 9.10 8.56
CA GLY A 85 -1.78 8.13 8.44
C GLY A 85 -1.82 7.08 9.55
N SER A 86 -2.05 7.48 10.79
CA SER A 86 -2.21 6.55 11.92
C SER A 86 -3.43 5.62 11.72
N ILE A 87 -4.58 6.18 11.33
CA ILE A 87 -5.81 5.39 11.06
C ILE A 87 -5.59 4.37 9.92
N LEU A 88 -4.81 4.73 8.91
CA LEU A 88 -4.49 3.87 7.77
C LEU A 88 -3.37 2.85 8.08
N GLY A 89 -2.83 2.84 9.31
CA GLY A 89 -1.81 1.90 9.75
C GLY A 89 -0.37 2.32 9.47
N PHE A 90 -0.12 3.59 9.16
CA PHE A 90 1.22 4.13 8.86
C PHE A 90 1.92 4.78 10.05
N GLU A 91 1.37 4.66 11.26
CA GLU A 91 1.91 5.32 12.46
C GLU A 91 3.40 5.04 12.69
N GLU A 92 3.81 3.77 12.58
CA GLU A 92 5.20 3.37 12.79
C GLU A 92 6.14 3.93 11.71
N VAL A 93 5.74 3.89 10.43
CA VAL A 93 6.57 4.38 9.32
C VAL A 93 6.66 5.92 9.30
N ILE A 94 5.63 6.61 9.79
CA ILE A 94 5.63 8.06 9.99
C ILE A 94 6.57 8.43 11.13
N THR A 95 6.42 7.77 12.29
CA THR A 95 7.23 8.04 13.50
C THR A 95 8.71 7.77 13.26
N ASN A 96 9.04 6.73 12.50
CA ASN A 96 10.41 6.40 12.12
C ASN A 96 10.97 7.26 10.96
N GLY A 97 10.19 8.21 10.44
CA GLY A 97 10.59 9.10 9.36
C GLY A 97 10.79 8.41 8.01
N LYS A 98 10.31 7.17 7.86
CA LYS A 98 10.38 6.40 6.60
C LYS A 98 9.37 6.88 5.57
N LEU A 99 8.19 7.36 6.02
CA LEU A 99 7.19 7.98 5.16
C LEU A 99 7.35 9.50 5.23
N ARG A 100 7.48 10.13 4.07
CA ARG A 100 7.62 11.59 3.91
C ARG A 100 6.62 12.10 2.89
N TYR A 101 6.25 13.36 3.02
CA TYR A 101 5.42 14.03 2.03
C TYR A 101 6.08 15.32 1.53
N GLU A 102 5.76 15.69 0.31
CA GLU A 102 6.15 16.94 -0.33
C GLU A 102 4.91 17.57 -0.95
N VAL A 103 4.74 18.87 -0.73
CA VAL A 103 3.67 19.67 -1.33
C VAL A 103 4.27 20.59 -2.38
N LYS A 104 3.75 20.53 -3.59
CA LYS A 104 4.11 21.41 -4.70
C LYS A 104 2.89 22.16 -5.21
N CYS A 105 3.02 23.46 -5.37
CA CYS A 105 1.99 24.31 -5.94
C CYS A 105 2.49 24.89 -7.27
N ARG A 106 1.60 25.00 -8.26
CA ARG A 106 1.97 25.57 -9.57
C ARG A 106 2.37 27.04 -9.43
N ASN A 107 1.65 27.80 -8.62
CA ASN A 107 1.90 29.23 -8.36
C ASN A 107 1.96 29.49 -6.86
N GLN A 108 2.57 30.62 -6.47
CA GLN A 108 2.57 31.12 -5.10
C GLN A 108 1.71 32.40 -5.04
N PRO A 109 0.86 32.57 -4.01
CA PRO A 109 0.61 31.65 -2.90
C PRO A 109 -0.09 30.38 -3.37
N CYS A 110 0.09 29.28 -2.61
CA CYS A 110 -0.53 27.99 -2.94
C CYS A 110 -2.05 28.09 -2.97
N ILE A 111 -2.65 28.80 -2.01
CA ILE A 111 -4.08 29.03 -1.94
C ILE A 111 -4.41 30.25 -2.79
N SER A 112 -4.54 30.04 -4.08
CA SER A 112 -4.95 31.04 -5.08
C SER A 112 -5.92 30.41 -6.09
N PRO A 113 -6.86 31.18 -6.66
CA PRO A 113 -7.89 30.65 -7.56
C PRO A 113 -7.30 29.86 -8.73
N ASN A 114 -7.90 28.69 -9.00
CA ASN A 114 -7.48 27.75 -10.06
C ASN A 114 -6.03 27.22 -9.92
N ASN A 115 -5.38 27.38 -8.78
CA ASN A 115 -4.04 26.86 -8.59
C ASN A 115 -4.08 25.34 -8.43
N GLU A 116 -3.04 24.69 -8.93
CA GLU A 116 -2.84 23.23 -8.83
C GLU A 116 -1.93 22.92 -7.64
N VAL A 117 -2.39 22.03 -6.78
CA VAL A 117 -1.63 21.56 -5.63
C VAL A 117 -1.39 20.06 -5.79
N THR A 118 -0.13 19.66 -5.75
CA THR A 118 0.30 18.26 -5.83
C THR A 118 0.90 17.85 -4.49
N VAL A 119 0.36 16.79 -3.90
CA VAL A 119 0.93 16.15 -2.71
C VAL A 119 1.56 14.83 -3.14
N THR A 120 2.84 14.67 -2.84
CA THR A 120 3.62 13.46 -3.17
C THR A 120 4.05 12.79 -1.88
N LEU A 121 3.71 11.51 -1.72
CA LEU A 121 4.17 10.65 -0.64
C LEU A 121 5.31 9.77 -1.12
N THR A 122 6.38 9.70 -0.34
CA THR A 122 7.55 8.87 -0.62
C THR A 122 7.88 8.02 0.61
N SER A 123 8.04 6.73 0.41
CA SER A 123 8.49 5.80 1.45
C SER A 123 9.70 5.02 0.96
N ALA A 124 10.58 4.65 1.90
CA ALA A 124 11.74 3.81 1.60
C ALA A 124 11.34 2.39 1.11
N ASP A 125 10.15 1.95 1.51
CA ASP A 125 9.63 0.62 1.17
C ASP A 125 8.82 0.61 -0.14
N LEU A 126 8.61 1.79 -0.76
CA LEU A 126 7.90 1.94 -2.03
C LEU A 126 8.88 2.05 -3.19
N SER A 127 8.64 1.27 -4.24
CA SER A 127 9.38 1.38 -5.50
C SER A 127 9.09 2.69 -6.25
N HIS A 128 7.96 3.35 -5.95
CA HIS A 128 7.50 4.55 -6.64
C HIS A 128 6.86 5.55 -5.67
N ALA A 129 7.06 6.84 -5.91
CA ALA A 129 6.35 7.90 -5.22
C ALA A 129 4.86 7.91 -5.62
N ILE A 130 3.98 8.14 -4.66
CA ILE A 130 2.53 8.22 -4.88
C ILE A 130 2.11 9.69 -4.76
N SER A 131 1.47 10.23 -5.78
CA SER A 131 1.04 11.62 -5.81
C SER A 131 -0.47 11.75 -6.03
N ALA A 132 -1.04 12.82 -5.50
CA ALA A 132 -2.39 13.29 -5.78
C ALA A 132 -2.35 14.76 -6.16
N VAL A 133 -3.22 15.14 -7.08
CA VAL A 133 -3.37 16.50 -7.56
C VAL A 133 -4.79 16.97 -7.28
N GLU A 134 -4.93 18.15 -6.71
CA GLU A 134 -6.21 18.82 -6.49
C GLU A 134 -6.08 20.31 -6.89
N TYR A 135 -7.22 20.94 -7.14
CA TYR A 135 -7.28 22.33 -7.60
C TYR A 135 -7.99 23.19 -6.58
N VAL A 136 -7.40 24.35 -6.31
CA VAL A 136 -8.05 25.38 -5.51
C VAL A 136 -9.27 25.91 -6.24
N SER A 137 -10.37 26.12 -5.50
CA SER A 137 -11.60 26.67 -6.09
C SER A 137 -11.33 27.96 -6.86
N PRO A 138 -12.00 28.18 -7.99
CA PRO A 138 -11.91 29.45 -8.69
C PRO A 138 -12.47 30.63 -7.89
N TRP A 139 -13.20 30.34 -6.82
CA TRP A 139 -13.85 31.32 -5.92
C TRP A 139 -13.14 31.48 -4.57
N ALA A 140 -11.93 30.91 -4.43
CA ALA A 140 -11.12 31.01 -3.22
C ALA A 140 -10.46 32.40 -3.08
#